data_3c61ea64b89b94fa35dc6a65f61780fa
#
_entry.id   3c61ea64b89b94fa35dc6a65f61780fa
#
_cell.length_a   1.000
_cell.length_b   1.000
_cell.length_c   1.000
_cell.angle_alpha   90.00
_cell.angle_beta   90.00
_cell.angle_gamma   90.00
#
_symmetry.space_group_name_H-M   'P 1'
#
loop_
_entity.id
_entity.type
_entity.pdbx_description
1 polymer ?
#
loop_
_entity_poly.entity_id
_entity_poly.type
_entity_poly.pdbx_seq_one_letter_code
_entity_poly.pdbx_strand_id
1 'polypeptide(L)'
;ARLLGKPSGEFQRELRKAKNTKNRYFLVARKLSFTEFMRIKKFPLFKLGANKGGIIVEQQTVRKHPVGLIANRTIGYERDGNQGKGLEYAFRKYLNGTNGHRLMQKIAKNQWKPISDVNELDPIDGYDIISTIDVFIQDIAHHALLKQLELYEADHGCVVVMETKTGEVKAISNLGRAEDGSYFETQNYAVAESHEPGSTFKLLDLIALLDDKKVDTSKVYNTNGGIITIRNRKVKDSHDGGYGSISLARGFEVSSNTVLVQAVYQNYKSNPKQFTDRLNSYGLNGKIGIQLLGEGKS
;
A
#
# COMPACT_ATOMS: atom_id res chain seq x y z
N ALA A 1 10.88 -38.96 -11.09
CA ALA A 1 10.56 -39.29 -9.71
C ALA A 1 11.10 -38.21 -8.74
N ARG A 2 12.45 -38.09 -8.57
CA ARG A 2 13.04 -37.04 -7.67
C ARG A 2 12.59 -35.61 -7.97
N LEU A 3 12.49 -35.21 -9.24
CA LEU A 3 12.06 -33.90 -9.70
C LEU A 3 10.56 -33.62 -9.47
N LEU A 4 9.74 -34.65 -9.30
CA LEU A 4 8.28 -34.54 -9.19
C LEU A 4 7.78 -34.87 -7.78
N GLY A 5 8.68 -35.01 -6.80
CA GLY A 5 8.34 -35.28 -5.41
C GLY A 5 7.63 -36.62 -5.14
N LYS A 6 7.60 -37.51 -6.13
CA LYS A 6 6.95 -38.82 -6.02
C LYS A 6 7.95 -39.98 -6.18
N PRO A 7 7.77 -41.08 -5.44
CA PRO A 7 8.55 -42.32 -5.68
C PRO A 7 8.35 -42.84 -7.09
N SER A 8 9.41 -43.42 -7.69
CA SER A 8 9.34 -43.91 -9.08
C SER A 8 8.27 -45.01 -9.28
N GLY A 9 8.07 -45.87 -8.30
CA GLY A 9 7.07 -46.95 -8.36
C GLY A 9 5.62 -46.42 -8.31
N GLU A 10 5.38 -45.35 -7.59
CA GLU A 10 4.06 -44.69 -7.55
C GLU A 10 3.74 -44.05 -8.90
N PHE A 11 4.70 -43.34 -9.47
CA PHE A 11 4.54 -42.70 -10.78
C PHE A 11 4.30 -43.71 -11.89
N GLN A 12 4.99 -44.85 -11.84
CA GLN A 12 4.75 -45.96 -12.78
C GLN A 12 3.34 -46.53 -12.65
N ARG A 13 2.84 -46.70 -11.42
CA ARG A 13 1.47 -47.22 -11.19
C ARG A 13 0.42 -46.24 -11.73
N GLU A 14 0.59 -44.93 -11.48
CA GLU A 14 -0.31 -43.91 -12.01
C GLU A 14 -0.32 -43.88 -13.54
N LEU A 15 0.85 -43.98 -14.18
CA LEU A 15 0.95 -44.03 -15.64
C LEU A 15 0.28 -45.28 -16.21
N ARG A 16 0.47 -46.46 -15.59
CA ARG A 16 -0.20 -47.72 -16.01
C ARG A 16 -1.72 -47.60 -15.86
N LYS A 17 -2.19 -47.03 -14.76
CA LYS A 17 -3.62 -46.76 -14.53
C LYS A 17 -4.17 -45.83 -15.61
N ALA A 18 -3.49 -44.70 -15.88
CA ALA A 18 -3.91 -43.78 -16.94
C ALA A 18 -3.96 -44.42 -18.32
N LYS A 19 -2.99 -45.29 -18.64
CA LYS A 19 -2.99 -46.07 -19.89
C LYS A 19 -4.19 -47.04 -19.97
N ASN A 20 -4.46 -47.76 -18.90
CA ASN A 20 -5.55 -48.76 -18.85
C ASN A 20 -6.93 -48.08 -18.95
N THR A 21 -7.09 -46.90 -18.35
CA THR A 21 -8.33 -46.09 -18.42
C THR A 21 -8.41 -45.23 -19.68
N LYS A 22 -7.46 -45.36 -20.60
CA LYS A 22 -7.37 -44.53 -21.82
C LYS A 22 -7.44 -43.02 -21.52
N ASN A 23 -6.90 -42.59 -20.39
CA ASN A 23 -6.85 -41.19 -20.00
C ASN A 23 -5.91 -40.41 -20.94
N ARG A 24 -6.49 -39.52 -21.75
CA ARG A 24 -5.74 -38.69 -22.72
C ARG A 24 -5.04 -37.48 -22.10
N TYR A 25 -5.41 -37.11 -20.87
CA TYR A 25 -4.90 -35.91 -20.15
C TYR A 25 -4.35 -36.30 -18.78
N PHE A 26 -3.27 -37.08 -18.79
CA PHE A 26 -2.60 -37.45 -17.55
C PHE A 26 -1.77 -36.27 -17.03
N LEU A 27 -2.12 -35.76 -15.85
CA LEU A 27 -1.38 -34.68 -15.22
C LEU A 27 -0.06 -35.17 -14.65
N VAL A 28 1.04 -34.71 -15.23
CA VAL A 28 2.41 -35.09 -14.82
C VAL A 28 2.88 -34.29 -13.62
N ALA A 29 2.74 -32.99 -13.68
CA ALA A 29 3.12 -32.06 -12.59
C ALA A 29 2.41 -30.73 -12.72
N ARG A 30 2.31 -30.01 -11.60
CA ARG A 30 1.81 -28.62 -11.53
C ARG A 30 2.86 -27.73 -10.90
N LYS A 31 2.77 -26.43 -11.18
CA LYS A 31 3.60 -25.41 -10.56
C LYS A 31 5.11 -25.63 -10.68
N LEU A 32 5.54 -26.13 -11.83
CA LEU A 32 6.97 -26.28 -12.13
C LEU A 32 7.59 -24.92 -12.38
N SER A 33 8.77 -24.69 -11.80
CA SER A 33 9.61 -23.58 -12.21
C SER A 33 10.13 -23.77 -13.64
N PHE A 34 10.57 -22.70 -14.28
CA PHE A 34 11.16 -22.79 -15.63
C PHE A 34 12.34 -23.77 -15.69
N THR A 35 13.20 -23.76 -14.69
CA THR A 35 14.37 -24.66 -14.60
C THR A 35 13.95 -26.14 -14.47
N GLU A 36 12.95 -26.45 -13.67
CA GLU A 36 12.41 -27.82 -13.53
C GLU A 36 11.73 -28.25 -14.81
N PHE A 37 10.95 -27.38 -15.45
CA PHE A 37 10.35 -27.68 -16.75
C PHE A 37 11.41 -27.97 -17.80
N MET A 38 12.49 -27.20 -17.89
CA MET A 38 13.59 -27.47 -18.84
C MET A 38 14.30 -28.81 -18.59
N ARG A 39 14.38 -29.24 -17.33
CA ARG A 39 14.89 -30.62 -17.01
C ARG A 39 13.93 -31.70 -17.47
N ILE A 40 12.63 -31.53 -17.21
CA ILE A 40 11.58 -32.50 -17.62
C ILE A 40 11.49 -32.58 -19.16
N LYS A 41 11.61 -31.45 -19.85
CA LYS A 41 11.61 -31.41 -21.32
C LYS A 41 12.69 -32.27 -21.95
N LYS A 42 13.81 -32.54 -21.26
CA LYS A 42 14.90 -33.42 -21.71
C LYS A 42 14.63 -34.92 -21.52
N PHE A 43 13.53 -35.32 -20.88
CA PHE A 43 13.20 -36.72 -20.68
C PHE A 43 12.92 -37.43 -22.04
N PRO A 44 13.21 -38.75 -22.15
CA PRO A 44 13.20 -39.46 -23.44
C PRO A 44 11.93 -39.30 -24.28
N LEU A 45 10.76 -39.32 -23.65
CA LEU A 45 9.48 -39.08 -24.33
C LEU A 45 9.22 -37.61 -24.57
N PHE A 46 9.46 -36.75 -23.57
CA PHE A 46 9.09 -35.35 -23.63
C PHE A 46 9.97 -34.52 -24.55
N LYS A 47 11.22 -34.94 -24.77
CA LYS A 47 12.10 -34.32 -25.77
C LYS A 47 11.57 -34.40 -27.19
N LEU A 48 10.63 -35.31 -27.48
CA LEU A 48 10.00 -35.48 -28.77
C LEU A 48 8.87 -34.46 -29.04
N GLY A 49 8.60 -33.56 -28.09
CA GLY A 49 7.60 -32.49 -28.22
C GLY A 49 6.16 -32.96 -28.12
N ALA A 50 5.22 -32.05 -28.44
CA ALA A 50 3.80 -32.31 -28.27
C ALA A 50 3.27 -33.42 -29.17
N ASN A 51 3.69 -33.47 -30.45
CA ASN A 51 3.13 -34.36 -31.42
C ASN A 51 3.61 -35.82 -31.26
N LYS A 52 4.89 -36.03 -30.99
CA LYS A 52 5.50 -37.38 -30.85
C LYS A 52 5.66 -37.80 -29.39
N GLY A 53 5.89 -36.86 -28.49
CA GLY A 53 6.12 -37.09 -27.07
C GLY A 53 4.87 -36.95 -26.20
N GLY A 54 3.80 -36.39 -26.76
CA GLY A 54 2.52 -36.22 -26.07
C GLY A 54 2.55 -35.24 -24.91
N ILE A 55 3.58 -34.37 -24.80
CA ILE A 55 3.66 -33.39 -23.72
C ILE A 55 2.81 -32.16 -24.07
N ILE A 56 1.88 -31.83 -23.20
CA ILE A 56 1.11 -30.59 -23.23
C ILE A 56 1.63 -29.70 -22.10
N VAL A 57 1.99 -28.48 -22.42
CA VAL A 57 2.53 -27.52 -21.48
C VAL A 57 1.56 -26.34 -21.40
N GLU A 58 1.07 -26.07 -20.20
CA GLU A 58 0.30 -24.86 -19.90
C GLU A 58 1.20 -23.92 -19.08
N GLN A 59 1.50 -22.77 -19.64
CA GLN A 59 2.26 -21.73 -18.96
C GLN A 59 1.31 -20.84 -18.20
N GLN A 60 1.63 -20.55 -16.95
CA GLN A 60 0.91 -19.59 -16.12
C GLN A 60 1.89 -18.54 -15.64
N THR A 61 1.48 -17.28 -15.74
CA THR A 61 2.19 -16.18 -15.10
C THR A 61 1.85 -16.17 -13.63
N VAL A 62 2.88 -16.21 -12.78
CA VAL A 62 2.72 -16.21 -11.32
C VAL A 62 3.34 -14.94 -10.75
N ARG A 63 2.54 -14.24 -9.97
CA ARG A 63 3.01 -13.09 -9.20
C ARG A 63 3.92 -13.55 -8.06
N LYS A 64 5.05 -12.89 -7.91
CA LYS A 64 5.98 -13.10 -6.78
C LYS A 64 5.96 -11.89 -5.85
N HIS A 65 6.07 -12.17 -4.57
CA HIS A 65 6.21 -11.17 -3.51
C HIS A 65 7.56 -11.40 -2.81
N PRO A 66 8.67 -10.80 -3.31
CA PRO A 66 10.01 -11.06 -2.78
C PRO A 66 10.16 -10.72 -1.30
N VAL A 67 9.45 -9.70 -0.84
CA VAL A 67 9.45 -9.22 0.56
C VAL A 67 8.23 -9.70 1.36
N GLY A 68 7.59 -10.77 0.93
CA GLY A 68 6.38 -11.30 1.57
C GLY A 68 5.18 -10.37 1.43
N LEU A 69 4.47 -10.13 2.54
CA LEU A 69 3.26 -9.30 2.56
C LEU A 69 3.48 -7.87 3.05
N ILE A 70 4.73 -7.48 3.31
CA ILE A 70 5.08 -6.12 3.74
C ILE A 70 4.77 -5.14 2.60
N ALA A 71 4.16 -4.00 2.93
CA ALA A 71 3.69 -2.99 1.99
C ALA A 71 2.69 -3.51 0.92
N ASN A 72 1.99 -4.59 1.22
CA ASN A 72 1.09 -5.25 0.28
C ASN A 72 -0.03 -4.33 -0.23
N ARG A 73 -0.54 -3.42 0.60
CA ARG A 73 -1.57 -2.44 0.21
C ARG A 73 -1.00 -1.22 -0.50
N THR A 74 0.25 -0.88 -0.25
CA THR A 74 0.97 0.19 -0.95
C THR A 74 1.39 -0.27 -2.33
N ILE A 75 2.01 -1.44 -2.46
CA ILE A 75 2.31 -2.07 -3.74
C ILE A 75 1.01 -2.36 -4.48
N GLY A 76 0.08 -3.00 -3.79
CA GLY A 76 -1.26 -3.26 -4.29
C GLY A 76 -1.32 -4.43 -5.28
N TYR A 77 -2.31 -4.40 -6.15
CA TYR A 77 -2.54 -5.42 -7.18
C TYR A 77 -3.43 -4.88 -8.29
N GLU A 78 -3.35 -5.50 -9.44
CA GLU A 78 -4.33 -5.38 -10.53
C GLU A 78 -5.01 -6.73 -10.77
N ARG A 79 -6.30 -6.69 -11.04
CA ARG A 79 -7.12 -7.84 -11.46
C ARG A 79 -7.84 -7.50 -12.76
N ASP A 80 -8.22 -8.54 -13.50
CA ASP A 80 -9.05 -8.39 -14.69
C ASP A 80 -10.31 -7.58 -14.40
N GLY A 81 -10.73 -6.72 -15.36
CA GLY A 81 -11.93 -5.91 -15.22
C GLY A 81 -11.73 -4.54 -14.57
N ASN A 82 -10.54 -3.98 -14.61
CA ASN A 82 -10.20 -2.65 -14.06
C ASN A 82 -10.38 -2.56 -12.53
N GLN A 83 -10.17 -3.64 -11.82
CA GLN A 83 -10.17 -3.67 -10.36
C GLN A 83 -8.74 -3.77 -9.84
N GLY A 84 -8.39 -2.93 -8.89
CA GLY A 84 -7.07 -2.96 -8.28
C GLY A 84 -6.87 -1.89 -7.23
N LYS A 85 -5.71 -1.95 -6.58
CA LYS A 85 -5.29 -1.00 -5.53
C LYS A 85 -3.78 -0.78 -5.59
N GLY A 86 -3.33 0.26 -4.91
CA GLY A 86 -1.91 0.57 -4.72
C GLY A 86 -1.21 1.03 -6.00
N LEU A 87 0.13 0.98 -5.96
CA LEU A 87 0.99 1.42 -7.06
C LEU A 87 0.75 0.64 -8.35
N GLU A 88 0.57 -0.67 -8.25
CA GLU A 88 0.37 -1.49 -9.45
C GLU A 88 -0.87 -1.06 -10.22
N TYR A 89 -1.97 -0.79 -9.55
CA TYR A 89 -3.16 -0.32 -10.23
C TYR A 89 -3.04 1.14 -10.69
N ALA A 90 -2.40 2.00 -9.90
CA ALA A 90 -2.18 3.40 -10.28
C ALA A 90 -1.33 3.52 -11.56
N PHE A 91 -0.30 2.68 -11.67
CA PHE A 91 0.64 2.69 -12.78
C PHE A 91 0.41 1.60 -13.83
N ARG A 92 -0.75 0.94 -13.82
CA ARG A 92 -1.06 -0.18 -14.74
C ARG A 92 -0.82 0.12 -16.21
N LYS A 93 -1.03 1.36 -16.63
CA LYS A 93 -0.78 1.79 -18.03
C LYS A 93 0.68 1.66 -18.45
N TYR A 94 1.59 1.72 -17.49
CA TYR A 94 3.03 1.59 -17.72
C TYR A 94 3.50 0.15 -17.46
N LEU A 95 2.94 -0.50 -16.43
CA LEU A 95 3.32 -1.85 -16.04
C LEU A 95 2.77 -2.90 -17.01
N ASN A 96 1.57 -2.70 -17.54
CA ASN A 96 0.97 -3.61 -18.51
C ASN A 96 1.54 -3.31 -19.88
N GLY A 97 2.27 -4.26 -20.45
CA GLY A 97 2.73 -4.17 -21.83
C GLY A 97 1.57 -4.18 -22.83
N THR A 98 1.90 -4.39 -24.05
CA THR A 98 0.94 -4.54 -25.15
C THR A 98 0.86 -6.00 -25.55
N ASN A 99 -0.36 -6.56 -25.53
CA ASN A 99 -0.57 -7.95 -25.95
C ASN A 99 -0.27 -8.10 -27.44
N GLY A 100 0.49 -9.13 -27.78
CA GLY A 100 0.70 -9.55 -29.14
C GLY A 100 -0.57 -10.21 -29.71
N HIS A 101 -0.66 -10.21 -31.02
CA HIS A 101 -1.74 -10.87 -31.76
C HIS A 101 -1.15 -11.76 -32.84
N ARG A 102 -1.64 -13.00 -32.94
CA ARG A 102 -1.25 -13.93 -33.97
C ARG A 102 -2.48 -14.56 -34.59
N LEU A 103 -2.55 -14.56 -35.91
CA LEU A 103 -3.64 -15.20 -36.63
C LEU A 103 -3.46 -16.72 -36.65
N MET A 104 -4.45 -17.45 -36.15
CA MET A 104 -4.41 -18.91 -36.05
C MET A 104 -5.52 -19.52 -36.87
N GLN A 105 -5.19 -20.54 -37.68
CA GLN A 105 -6.15 -21.36 -38.40
C GLN A 105 -6.46 -22.62 -37.62
N LYS A 106 -7.74 -22.91 -37.43
CA LYS A 106 -8.18 -24.15 -36.86
C LYS A 106 -8.04 -25.29 -37.91
N ILE A 107 -7.19 -26.25 -37.66
CA ILE A 107 -6.93 -27.38 -38.59
C ILE A 107 -7.68 -28.66 -38.18
N ALA A 108 -8.00 -28.81 -36.88
CA ALA A 108 -8.82 -29.89 -36.35
C ALA A 108 -9.46 -29.49 -35.02
N LYS A 109 -10.26 -30.37 -34.42
CA LYS A 109 -10.85 -30.12 -33.08
C LYS A 109 -9.71 -29.90 -32.07
N ASN A 110 -9.66 -28.68 -31.50
CA ASN A 110 -8.63 -28.22 -30.55
C ASN A 110 -7.19 -28.15 -31.12
N GLN A 111 -7.02 -28.11 -32.43
CA GLN A 111 -5.72 -27.87 -33.05
C GLN A 111 -5.73 -26.62 -33.91
N TRP A 112 -4.79 -25.74 -33.62
CA TRP A 112 -4.63 -24.46 -34.28
C TRP A 112 -3.22 -24.33 -34.85
N LYS A 113 -3.08 -23.80 -36.04
CA LYS A 113 -1.80 -23.56 -36.70
C LYS A 113 -1.67 -22.10 -37.03
N PRO A 114 -0.51 -21.44 -36.82
CA PRO A 114 -0.26 -20.08 -37.32
C PRO A 114 -0.42 -20.06 -38.84
N ILE A 115 -1.10 -19.02 -39.39
CA ILE A 115 -1.37 -18.96 -40.83
C ILE A 115 -0.20 -18.39 -41.60
N SER A 116 0.45 -17.35 -41.10
CA SER A 116 1.62 -16.71 -41.72
C SER A 116 2.19 -15.62 -40.80
N ASP A 117 3.43 -15.22 -41.07
CA ASP A 117 4.15 -14.19 -40.31
C ASP A 117 3.73 -12.74 -40.71
N VAL A 118 2.78 -12.59 -41.63
CA VAL A 118 2.48 -11.29 -42.27
C VAL A 118 1.64 -10.36 -41.36
N ASN A 119 0.98 -10.85 -40.34
CA ASN A 119 0.18 -10.05 -39.40
C ASN A 119 0.42 -10.50 -37.94
N GLU A 120 1.63 -10.89 -37.63
CA GLU A 120 2.02 -11.21 -36.27
C GLU A 120 2.51 -9.93 -35.58
N LEU A 121 1.89 -9.59 -34.47
CA LEU A 121 2.32 -8.53 -33.57
C LEU A 121 2.89 -9.20 -32.33
N ASP A 122 4.18 -9.04 -32.12
CA ASP A 122 4.84 -9.52 -30.91
C ASP A 122 4.35 -8.75 -29.69
N PRO A 123 4.22 -9.40 -28.53
CA PRO A 123 3.93 -8.69 -27.30
C PRO A 123 5.09 -7.78 -26.92
N ILE A 124 4.76 -6.64 -26.37
CA ILE A 124 5.73 -5.67 -25.83
C ILE A 124 5.60 -5.68 -24.32
N ASP A 125 6.70 -5.92 -23.62
CA ASP A 125 6.75 -5.88 -22.17
C ASP A 125 6.45 -4.48 -21.63
N GLY A 126 5.86 -4.41 -20.44
CA GLY A 126 5.64 -3.16 -19.72
C GLY A 126 6.93 -2.60 -19.14
N TYR A 127 6.82 -1.43 -18.56
CA TYR A 127 7.92 -0.76 -17.85
C TYR A 127 8.00 -1.22 -16.39
N ASP A 128 9.16 -1.07 -15.80
CA ASP A 128 9.34 -1.19 -14.37
C ASP A 128 9.02 0.14 -13.66
N ILE A 129 8.51 0.07 -12.44
CA ILE A 129 8.31 1.23 -11.57
C ILE A 129 9.29 1.17 -10.41
N ILE A 130 10.08 2.22 -10.27
CA ILE A 130 10.97 2.42 -9.13
C ILE A 130 10.25 3.35 -8.15
N SER A 131 9.93 2.85 -6.97
CA SER A 131 9.30 3.64 -5.90
C SER A 131 10.35 4.26 -4.98
N THR A 132 9.93 5.24 -4.19
CA THR A 132 10.76 5.84 -3.13
C THR A 132 10.79 5.01 -1.85
N ILE A 133 10.00 3.94 -1.79
CA ILE A 133 9.95 3.04 -0.61
C ILE A 133 11.28 2.34 -0.43
N ASP A 134 11.86 2.51 0.76
CA ASP A 134 13.05 1.78 1.19
C ASP A 134 12.62 0.52 1.93
N VAL A 135 13.07 -0.64 1.46
CA VAL A 135 12.66 -1.95 2.01
C VAL A 135 13.05 -2.11 3.48
N PHE A 136 14.22 -1.61 3.87
CA PHE A 136 14.68 -1.72 5.26
C PHE A 136 13.88 -0.80 6.20
N ILE A 137 13.64 0.44 5.78
CA ILE A 137 12.82 1.38 6.56
C ILE A 137 11.38 0.86 6.66
N GLN A 138 10.85 0.32 5.56
CA GLN A 138 9.51 -0.29 5.52
C GLN A 138 9.40 -1.48 6.49
N ASP A 139 10.39 -2.35 6.53
CA ASP A 139 10.44 -3.50 7.45
C ASP A 139 10.46 -3.05 8.92
N ILE A 140 11.32 -2.09 9.25
CA ILE A 140 11.40 -1.50 10.60
C ILE A 140 10.06 -0.86 10.99
N ALA A 141 9.46 -0.07 10.10
CA ALA A 141 8.19 0.60 10.34
C ALA A 141 7.05 -0.42 10.57
N HIS A 142 7.02 -1.48 9.77
CA HIS A 142 6.04 -2.56 9.89
C HIS A 142 6.12 -3.26 11.25
N HIS A 143 7.31 -3.71 11.65
CA HIS A 143 7.48 -4.41 12.92
C HIS A 143 7.29 -3.50 14.14
N ALA A 144 7.70 -2.22 14.05
CA ALA A 144 7.44 -1.26 15.12
C ALA A 144 5.93 -1.00 15.30
N LEU A 145 5.20 -0.86 14.20
CA LEU A 145 3.74 -0.71 14.23
C LEU A 145 3.08 -1.96 14.81
N LEU A 146 3.43 -3.15 14.32
CA LEU A 146 2.88 -4.41 14.78
C LEU A 146 3.03 -4.56 16.30
N LYS A 147 4.24 -4.34 16.81
CA LYS A 147 4.53 -4.41 18.25
C LYS A 147 3.65 -3.47 19.08
N GLN A 148 3.37 -2.26 18.60
CA GLN A 148 2.51 -1.32 19.33
C GLN A 148 1.04 -1.72 19.27
N LEU A 149 0.57 -2.18 18.11
CA LEU A 149 -0.81 -2.63 17.97
C LEU A 149 -1.11 -3.87 18.83
N GLU A 150 -0.18 -4.81 18.91
CA GLU A 150 -0.27 -5.98 19.79
C GLU A 150 -0.26 -5.57 21.27
N LEU A 151 0.62 -4.62 21.65
CA LEU A 151 0.73 -4.15 23.03
C LEU A 151 -0.54 -3.47 23.55
N TYR A 152 -1.18 -2.67 22.68
CA TYR A 152 -2.37 -1.90 23.05
C TYR A 152 -3.68 -2.53 22.58
N GLU A 153 -3.62 -3.69 21.94
CA GLU A 153 -4.77 -4.38 21.34
C GLU A 153 -5.63 -3.45 20.45
N ALA A 154 -4.97 -2.51 19.76
CA ALA A 154 -5.67 -1.52 18.95
C ALA A 154 -6.28 -2.16 17.69
N ASP A 155 -7.42 -1.61 17.23
CA ASP A 155 -8.13 -2.15 16.06
C ASP A 155 -7.30 -2.02 14.78
N HIS A 156 -6.62 -0.89 14.61
CA HIS A 156 -5.73 -0.66 13.46
C HIS A 156 -4.77 0.50 13.71
N GLY A 157 -3.83 0.67 12.82
CA GLY A 157 -2.91 1.79 12.80
C GLY A 157 -2.12 1.89 11.50
N CYS A 158 -1.47 3.02 11.33
CA CYS A 158 -0.54 3.23 10.23
C CYS A 158 0.70 4.01 10.67
N VAL A 159 1.77 3.82 9.91
CA VAL A 159 3.02 4.58 10.03
C VAL A 159 3.42 5.05 8.64
N VAL A 160 3.72 6.34 8.53
CA VAL A 160 4.30 6.95 7.32
C VAL A 160 5.66 7.52 7.69
N VAL A 161 6.70 7.11 6.98
CA VAL A 161 8.05 7.67 7.12
C VAL A 161 8.37 8.47 5.87
N MET A 162 8.65 9.75 6.05
CA MET A 162 8.94 10.68 4.96
C MET A 162 10.29 11.36 5.19
N GLU A 163 11.08 11.47 4.14
CA GLU A 163 12.30 12.27 4.15
C GLU A 163 11.94 13.76 4.08
N THR A 164 12.28 14.50 5.13
CA THR A 164 11.89 15.93 5.25
C THR A 164 12.51 16.83 4.17
N LYS A 165 13.66 16.46 3.64
CA LYS A 165 14.38 17.25 2.65
C LYS A 165 13.77 17.15 1.26
N THR A 166 13.28 15.99 0.88
CA THR A 166 12.80 15.69 -0.49
C THR A 166 11.29 15.55 -0.55
N GLY A 167 10.64 15.24 0.57
CA GLY A 167 9.23 14.85 0.63
C GLY A 167 8.97 13.42 0.19
N GLU A 168 10.01 12.64 -0.09
CA GLU A 168 9.87 11.25 -0.51
C GLU A 168 9.37 10.37 0.62
N VAL A 169 8.34 9.59 0.36
CA VAL A 169 7.84 8.60 1.30
C VAL A 169 8.72 7.36 1.25
N LYS A 170 9.39 7.06 2.36
CA LYS A 170 10.31 5.92 2.50
C LYS A 170 9.64 4.67 3.05
N ALA A 171 8.54 4.83 3.80
CA ALA A 171 7.72 3.71 4.25
C ALA A 171 6.26 4.12 4.44
N ILE A 172 5.35 3.19 4.13
CA ILE A 172 3.93 3.25 4.49
C ILE A 172 3.54 1.88 5.01
N SER A 173 3.32 1.76 6.30
CA SER A 173 2.86 0.52 6.92
C SER A 173 1.45 0.71 7.47
N ASN A 174 0.59 -0.26 7.20
CA ASN A 174 -0.81 -0.23 7.59
C ASN A 174 -1.20 -1.61 8.13
N LEU A 175 -1.69 -1.69 9.34
CA LEU A 175 -2.11 -2.95 9.93
C LEU A 175 -3.49 -2.82 10.57
N GLY A 176 -4.34 -3.80 10.34
CA GLY A 176 -5.65 -3.93 10.95
C GLY A 176 -5.80 -5.27 11.63
N ARG A 177 -6.50 -5.30 12.76
CA ARG A 177 -6.77 -6.48 13.57
C ARG A 177 -7.82 -7.36 12.89
N ALA A 178 -7.55 -8.65 12.82
CA ALA A 178 -8.51 -9.66 12.40
C ALA A 178 -9.34 -10.19 13.58
N GLU A 179 -10.38 -10.94 13.27
CA GLU A 179 -11.24 -11.57 14.29
C GLU A 179 -10.48 -12.54 15.21
N ASP A 180 -9.42 -13.16 14.70
CA ASP A 180 -8.54 -14.06 15.46
C ASP A 180 -7.47 -13.32 16.28
N GLY A 181 -7.46 -11.98 16.25
CA GLY A 181 -6.50 -11.13 16.92
C GLY A 181 -5.19 -10.91 16.18
N SER A 182 -4.96 -11.56 15.05
CA SER A 182 -3.78 -11.32 14.21
C SER A 182 -3.88 -9.96 13.48
N TYR A 183 -2.72 -9.43 13.06
CA TYR A 183 -2.64 -8.16 12.34
C TYR A 183 -2.10 -8.36 10.93
N PHE A 184 -2.77 -7.77 9.95
CA PHE A 184 -2.31 -7.75 8.56
C PHE A 184 -2.81 -6.51 7.82
N GLU A 185 -2.26 -6.25 6.64
CA GLU A 185 -2.68 -5.12 5.81
C GLU A 185 -4.05 -5.38 5.17
N THR A 186 -5.13 -4.85 5.76
CA THR A 186 -6.50 -4.92 5.22
C THR A 186 -6.79 -3.80 4.24
N GLN A 187 -6.35 -2.58 4.57
CA GLN A 187 -6.44 -1.40 3.70
C GLN A 187 -5.25 -0.46 3.94
N ASN A 188 -5.12 0.56 3.10
CA ASN A 188 -4.14 1.62 3.30
C ASN A 188 -4.79 2.75 4.12
N TYR A 189 -4.76 2.62 5.44
CA TYR A 189 -5.35 3.60 6.37
C TYR A 189 -4.74 4.99 6.21
N ALA A 190 -3.42 5.06 5.96
CA ALA A 190 -2.71 6.32 5.79
C ALA A 190 -3.24 7.19 4.63
N VAL A 191 -3.87 6.57 3.62
CA VAL A 191 -4.38 7.26 2.43
C VAL A 191 -5.90 7.33 2.40
N ALA A 192 -6.58 6.29 2.91
CA ALA A 192 -8.02 6.11 2.75
C ALA A 192 -8.86 6.59 3.93
N GLU A 193 -8.24 6.89 5.06
CA GLU A 193 -8.96 7.36 6.25
C GLU A 193 -8.66 8.81 6.57
N SER A 194 -9.67 9.49 7.13
CA SER A 194 -9.56 10.83 7.69
C SER A 194 -9.84 10.77 9.18
N HIS A 195 -8.95 11.30 9.98
CA HIS A 195 -9.06 11.37 11.44
C HIS A 195 -8.97 12.82 11.92
N GLU A 196 -9.53 13.07 13.09
CA GLU A 196 -9.27 14.32 13.80
C GLU A 196 -7.78 14.37 14.19
N PRO A 197 -7.04 15.41 13.76
CA PRO A 197 -5.58 15.45 13.98
C PRO A 197 -5.20 15.66 15.45
N GLY A 198 -6.15 16.05 16.28
CA GLY A 198 -5.94 16.34 17.70
C GLY A 198 -4.89 17.44 17.90
N SER A 199 -4.05 17.28 18.93
CA SER A 199 -3.04 18.28 19.32
C SER A 199 -1.92 18.48 18.29
N THR A 200 -1.77 17.63 17.29
CA THR A 200 -0.82 17.88 16.19
C THR A 200 -1.22 19.09 15.37
N PHE A 201 -2.52 19.45 15.33
CA PHE A 201 -3.02 20.64 14.66
C PHE A 201 -2.51 21.95 15.27
N LYS A 202 -2.14 21.95 16.55
CA LYS A 202 -1.58 23.13 17.24
C LYS A 202 -0.30 23.67 16.59
N LEU A 203 0.45 22.81 15.90
CA LEU A 203 1.60 23.26 15.10
C LEU A 203 1.15 24.21 13.99
N LEU A 204 0.06 23.89 13.31
CA LEU A 204 -0.49 24.73 12.24
C LEU A 204 -1.06 26.04 12.79
N ASP A 205 -1.69 26.00 13.98
CA ASP A 205 -2.13 27.20 14.69
C ASP A 205 -0.95 28.13 14.96
N LEU A 206 0.15 27.59 15.48
CA LEU A 206 1.35 28.34 15.80
C LEU A 206 2.02 28.91 14.55
N ILE A 207 2.18 28.09 13.50
CA ILE A 207 2.75 28.55 12.21
C ILE A 207 1.91 29.69 11.63
N ALA A 208 0.59 29.56 11.59
CA ALA A 208 -0.29 30.59 11.07
C ALA A 208 -0.16 31.93 11.85
N LEU A 209 -0.10 31.84 13.17
CA LEU A 209 0.08 33.02 14.03
C LEU A 209 1.43 33.72 13.81
N LEU A 210 2.50 32.96 13.59
CA LEU A 210 3.85 33.47 13.36
C LEU A 210 4.01 34.05 11.94
N ASP A 211 3.53 33.34 10.92
CA ASP A 211 3.58 33.79 9.53
C ASP A 211 2.80 35.08 9.31
N ASP A 212 1.64 35.20 9.96
CA ASP A 212 0.84 36.43 9.93
C ASP A 212 1.37 37.52 10.87
N LYS A 213 2.48 37.29 11.59
CA LYS A 213 3.11 38.18 12.54
C LYS A 213 2.12 38.72 13.60
N LYS A 214 1.21 37.84 14.04
CA LYS A 214 0.16 38.21 15.01
C LYS A 214 0.65 38.15 16.45
N VAL A 215 1.64 37.32 16.72
CA VAL A 215 2.15 37.04 18.05
C VAL A 215 3.67 36.90 18.05
N ASP A 216 4.25 37.12 19.23
CA ASP A 216 5.59 36.65 19.59
C ASP A 216 5.46 35.41 20.47
N THR A 217 6.40 34.50 20.38
CA THR A 217 6.41 33.28 21.19
C THR A 217 6.56 33.54 22.70
N SER A 218 7.10 34.67 23.08
CA SER A 218 7.23 35.13 24.48
C SER A 218 5.92 35.68 25.10
N LYS A 219 4.89 35.97 24.26
CA LYS A 219 3.61 36.46 24.73
C LYS A 219 2.99 35.52 25.76
N VAL A 220 2.63 36.08 26.92
CA VAL A 220 2.09 35.30 28.06
C VAL A 220 0.56 35.24 28.00
N TYR A 221 0.05 34.08 28.31
CA TYR A 221 -1.37 33.73 28.41
C TYR A 221 -1.66 33.10 29.78
N ASN A 222 -2.77 33.48 30.40
CA ASN A 222 -3.22 32.81 31.64
C ASN A 222 -4.13 31.63 31.27
N THR A 223 -3.83 30.47 31.81
CA THR A 223 -4.63 29.23 31.58
C THR A 223 -5.90 29.18 32.43
N ASN A 224 -6.10 30.15 33.37
CA ASN A 224 -7.31 30.25 34.21
C ASN A 224 -7.68 28.91 34.91
N GLY A 225 -6.70 28.29 35.54
CA GLY A 225 -6.92 27.01 36.20
C GLY A 225 -7.16 25.83 35.20
N GLY A 226 -6.71 25.99 33.97
CA GLY A 226 -6.84 24.97 32.92
C GLY A 226 -8.22 24.99 32.22
N ILE A 227 -9.06 25.96 32.46
CA ILE A 227 -10.39 26.05 31.83
C ILE A 227 -10.67 27.49 31.39
N ILE A 228 -10.99 27.67 30.12
CA ILE A 228 -11.47 28.95 29.59
C ILE A 228 -12.80 28.74 28.87
N THR A 229 -13.54 29.85 28.72
CA THR A 229 -14.80 29.84 27.94
C THR A 229 -14.68 30.81 26.77
N ILE A 230 -14.89 30.33 25.56
CA ILE A 230 -14.92 31.14 24.35
C ILE A 230 -16.24 30.87 23.62
N ARG A 231 -17.03 31.97 23.40
CA ARG A 231 -18.34 31.88 22.72
C ARG A 231 -19.21 30.74 23.28
N ASN A 232 -19.36 30.66 24.60
CA ASN A 232 -20.14 29.65 25.32
C ASN A 232 -19.63 28.18 25.21
N ARG A 233 -18.43 28.00 24.66
CA ARG A 233 -17.77 26.67 24.65
C ARG A 233 -16.64 26.66 25.67
N LYS A 234 -16.64 25.64 26.52
CA LYS A 234 -15.54 25.39 27.46
C LYS A 234 -14.39 24.70 26.72
N VAL A 235 -13.18 25.23 26.91
CA VAL A 235 -11.93 24.63 26.47
C VAL A 235 -11.15 24.24 27.73
N LYS A 236 -10.77 22.99 27.83
CA LYS A 236 -10.04 22.44 28.99
C LYS A 236 -8.66 21.94 28.56
N ASP A 237 -7.65 22.23 29.39
CA ASP A 237 -6.33 21.59 29.30
C ASP A 237 -6.42 20.13 29.78
N SER A 238 -5.50 19.29 29.32
CA SER A 238 -5.38 17.90 29.81
C SER A 238 -4.82 17.83 31.24
N HIS A 239 -4.10 18.86 31.68
CA HIS A 239 -3.56 18.97 33.02
C HIS A 239 -4.57 19.69 33.93
N ASP A 240 -5.02 19.02 34.98
CA ASP A 240 -5.93 19.59 35.97
C ASP A 240 -5.25 20.73 36.73
N GLY A 241 -5.99 21.86 36.89
CA GLY A 241 -5.45 23.10 37.48
C GLY A 241 -4.70 24.00 36.51
N GLY A 242 -4.46 23.52 35.26
CA GLY A 242 -3.77 24.30 34.24
C GLY A 242 -2.30 24.58 34.55
N TYR A 243 -1.76 25.62 33.93
CA TYR A 243 -0.33 25.92 33.98
C TYR A 243 -0.04 27.35 34.51
N GLY A 244 -1.07 28.01 35.04
CA GLY A 244 -0.94 29.44 35.45
C GLY A 244 -0.76 30.36 34.26
N SER A 245 0.13 31.35 34.40
CA SER A 245 0.49 32.28 33.33
C SER A 245 1.79 31.81 32.65
N ILE A 246 1.72 31.38 31.40
CA ILE A 246 2.85 30.82 30.63
C ILE A 246 2.95 31.50 29.26
N SER A 247 4.16 31.49 28.70
CA SER A 247 4.39 32.00 27.34
C SER A 247 3.73 31.14 26.29
N LEU A 248 3.50 31.63 25.08
CA LEU A 248 3.00 30.87 23.93
C LEU A 248 3.90 29.70 23.63
N ALA A 249 5.24 29.90 23.66
CA ALA A 249 6.20 28.82 23.47
C ALA A 249 5.97 27.71 24.50
N ARG A 250 5.89 28.05 25.79
CA ARG A 250 5.64 27.07 26.84
C ARG A 250 4.26 26.40 26.71
N GLY A 251 3.24 27.17 26.32
CA GLY A 251 1.90 26.65 26.04
C GLY A 251 1.90 25.61 24.92
N PHE A 252 2.70 25.80 23.87
CA PHE A 252 2.90 24.83 22.81
C PHE A 252 3.65 23.58 23.30
N GLU A 253 4.76 23.76 24.03
CA GLU A 253 5.56 22.65 24.58
C GLU A 253 4.74 21.71 25.47
N VAL A 254 3.88 22.25 26.34
CA VAL A 254 3.01 21.45 27.23
C VAL A 254 1.66 21.11 26.57
N SER A 255 1.50 21.42 25.30
CA SER A 255 0.27 21.17 24.53
C SER A 255 -1.00 21.75 25.19
N SER A 256 -0.91 22.97 25.77
CA SER A 256 -2.04 23.65 26.39
C SER A 256 -3.10 24.02 25.36
N ASN A 257 -4.31 23.51 25.53
CA ASN A 257 -5.47 23.88 24.73
C ASN A 257 -5.88 25.34 24.97
N THR A 258 -5.83 25.75 26.25
CA THR A 258 -6.30 27.08 26.66
C THR A 258 -5.40 28.19 26.08
N VAL A 259 -4.08 27.98 26.05
CA VAL A 259 -3.13 28.97 25.48
C VAL A 259 -3.31 29.08 23.97
N LEU A 260 -3.30 27.95 23.24
CA LEU A 260 -3.36 28.00 21.77
C LEU A 260 -4.71 28.57 21.30
N VAL A 261 -5.82 28.12 21.88
CA VAL A 261 -7.15 28.63 21.51
C VAL A 261 -7.29 30.12 21.84
N GLN A 262 -6.75 30.60 22.96
CA GLN A 262 -6.71 32.05 23.26
C GLN A 262 -5.89 32.78 22.20
N ALA A 263 -4.71 32.31 21.86
CA ALA A 263 -3.84 32.95 20.89
C ALA A 263 -4.52 33.07 19.52
N VAL A 264 -5.11 32.00 19.00
CA VAL A 264 -5.84 32.02 17.72
C VAL A 264 -7.07 32.94 17.83
N TYR A 265 -7.91 32.75 18.84
CA TYR A 265 -9.13 33.55 18.99
C TYR A 265 -8.88 35.02 19.09
N GLN A 266 -7.95 35.45 19.95
CA GLN A 266 -7.65 36.89 20.14
C GLN A 266 -7.17 37.57 18.86
N ASN A 267 -6.45 36.85 18.00
CA ASN A 267 -5.82 37.41 16.81
C ASN A 267 -6.66 37.30 15.53
N TYR A 268 -7.60 36.35 15.47
CA TYR A 268 -8.41 36.11 14.27
C TYR A 268 -9.93 36.32 14.48
N LYS A 269 -10.41 36.63 15.71
CA LYS A 269 -11.85 36.79 16.00
C LYS A 269 -12.55 37.86 15.15
N SER A 270 -11.84 38.91 14.74
CA SER A 270 -12.36 39.96 13.86
C SER A 270 -12.42 39.60 12.40
N ASN A 271 -11.56 38.67 11.97
CA ASN A 271 -11.52 38.15 10.59
C ASN A 271 -11.13 36.64 10.58
N PRO A 272 -12.05 35.76 10.94
CA PRO A 272 -11.77 34.32 10.97
C PRO A 272 -11.38 33.74 9.60
N LYS A 273 -11.83 34.39 8.52
CA LYS A 273 -11.49 33.96 7.16
C LYS A 273 -9.99 34.06 6.90
N GLN A 274 -9.28 35.02 7.47
CA GLN A 274 -7.84 35.15 7.34
C GLN A 274 -7.13 33.88 7.87
N PHE A 275 -7.58 33.33 8.99
CA PHE A 275 -7.02 32.11 9.55
C PHE A 275 -7.23 30.88 8.61
N THR A 276 -8.46 30.69 8.15
CA THR A 276 -8.76 29.58 7.24
C THR A 276 -8.04 29.72 5.90
N ASP A 277 -7.94 30.94 5.35
CA ASP A 277 -7.19 31.20 4.13
C ASP A 277 -5.68 30.89 4.31
N ARG A 278 -5.13 31.20 5.50
CA ARG A 278 -3.75 30.88 5.85
C ARG A 278 -3.54 29.37 5.91
N LEU A 279 -4.41 28.63 6.57
CA LEU A 279 -4.34 27.15 6.62
C LEU A 279 -4.45 26.54 5.21
N ASN A 280 -5.38 27.08 4.39
CA ASN A 280 -5.53 26.63 3.01
C ASN A 280 -4.27 26.87 2.17
N SER A 281 -3.52 27.95 2.45
CA SER A 281 -2.26 28.24 1.76
C SER A 281 -1.15 27.22 2.02
N TYR A 282 -1.29 26.41 3.07
CA TYR A 282 -0.39 25.28 3.35
C TYR A 282 -0.78 24.01 2.61
N GLY A 283 -1.83 24.03 1.79
CA GLY A 283 -2.28 22.88 1.01
C GLY A 283 -3.12 21.86 1.79
N LEU A 284 -3.62 22.23 2.97
CA LEU A 284 -4.33 21.29 3.87
C LEU A 284 -5.74 20.91 3.40
N ASN A 285 -6.33 21.66 2.47
CA ASN A 285 -7.70 21.44 1.98
C ASN A 285 -7.75 20.77 0.60
N GLY A 286 -6.63 20.32 0.08
CA GLY A 286 -6.51 19.74 -1.26
C GLY A 286 -5.93 18.33 -1.23
N LYS A 287 -6.03 17.67 -2.37
CA LYS A 287 -5.28 16.43 -2.57
C LYS A 287 -3.79 16.74 -2.54
N ILE A 288 -3.03 15.95 -1.78
CA ILE A 288 -1.57 16.04 -1.75
C ILE A 288 -0.92 15.44 -3.00
N GLY A 289 -1.70 14.74 -3.83
CA GLY A 289 -1.23 14.17 -5.09
C GLY A 289 -0.38 12.93 -4.91
N ILE A 290 -0.57 12.19 -3.82
CA ILE A 290 0.07 10.89 -3.66
C ILE A 290 -0.33 9.97 -4.81
N GLN A 291 0.66 9.30 -5.40
CA GLN A 291 0.47 8.45 -6.58
C GLN A 291 -0.20 7.10 -6.23
N LEU A 292 -1.14 7.13 -5.30
CA LEU A 292 -1.95 5.99 -4.87
C LEU A 292 -3.43 6.33 -5.09
N LEU A 293 -4.20 5.36 -5.52
CA LEU A 293 -5.64 5.53 -5.63
C LEU A 293 -6.30 5.36 -4.26
N GLY A 294 -7.28 6.20 -3.99
CA GLY A 294 -8.05 6.17 -2.74
C GLY A 294 -7.73 7.32 -1.80
N GLU A 295 -6.95 8.30 -2.24
CA GLU A 295 -6.76 9.55 -1.49
C GLU A 295 -8.12 10.19 -1.21
N GLY A 296 -8.45 10.33 0.08
CA GLY A 296 -9.66 10.99 0.54
C GLY A 296 -9.67 12.48 0.16
N LYS A 297 -10.83 13.11 0.27
CA LYS A 297 -10.91 14.57 0.32
C LYS A 297 -10.61 14.98 1.77
N SER A 298 -9.62 15.80 1.96
CA SER A 298 -9.33 16.46 3.25
C SER A 298 -10.45 17.40 3.63
#